data_2fd42b7d1f469ac02ef36a98a57e8828
#
_entry.id   2fd42b7d1f469ac02ef36a98a57e8828
#
_cell.length_a   1.000
_cell.length_b   1.000
_cell.length_c   1.000
_cell.angle_alpha   90.00
_cell.angle_beta   90.00
_cell.angle_gamma   90.00
#
_symmetry.space_group_name_H-M   'P 1'
#
loop_
_entity.id
_entity.type
_entity.pdbx_description
1 polymer ?
#
loop_
_entity_poly.entity_id
_entity_poly.type
_entity_poly.pdbx_seq_one_letter_code
_entity_poly.pdbx_strand_id
1 'polypeptide(L)'
;MKKVLFLALPLMFATAIFAQQAKFVEISSEFMAAEFINVEPVLPPNTSSAAVPVAPFWTNNFDTPTDWVLDNSGQNPPDYGWSIDANFDGWYFNNVISSSSGGNFAELGNGDPTVTPGTQALNVTYTMTLANPVDVMALAGTDAVMLSFEEYGARFNDLQEVQVSTDGINFTTVGDNLSYTVLSQSGGAAYPNPSLRVVNIQSYISGNASSVWFRFSWTTNYPTQATNANVWIAYGWMIDDLSLFEIPANLMAIENAVTGGFWVDYQNYVGSGQDAIYGLDYSVTPVDQLAVRPFSCEAVIKNIGASPQSAVLKYDVTGPATYSGSSVATILAGSDSAIVAAIPTFSPGVGQYTVEMWAEADSAGAGIITTMSDIVTKNIEVSPYLYGKDEGAATGARTIGGPDDQNEITTRFEIYATADLTALRVFIDDESVVGASIYAILYESDTTAANNLVYLDQSDDYAITAQDRGNWVDVPFFSPISLFAGYVYEFGVGGYQHPTQESKLGMTAN
;
A
#
# COMPACT_ATOMS: atom_id res chain seq x y z
N MET A 1 -54.81 -52.93 19.68
CA MET A 1 -53.62 -52.27 20.15
C MET A 1 -52.53 -52.34 19.08
N LYS A 2 -52.58 -51.55 18.02
CA LYS A 2 -51.51 -51.36 16.99
C LYS A 2 -51.95 -50.26 16.09
N LYS A 3 -51.90 -49.02 16.54
CA LYS A 3 -51.98 -47.80 15.71
C LYS A 3 -51.55 -46.57 16.51
N VAL A 4 -50.32 -46.52 16.96
CA VAL A 4 -49.71 -45.30 17.43
C VAL A 4 -48.18 -45.43 17.24
N LEU A 5 -47.69 -45.46 16.01
CA LEU A 5 -46.24 -45.36 15.77
C LEU A 5 -45.89 -44.89 14.36
N PHE A 6 -46.66 -43.99 13.81
CA PHE A 6 -46.29 -43.47 12.47
C PHE A 6 -46.42 -41.94 12.32
N LEU A 7 -46.49 -41.18 13.42
CA LEU A 7 -46.66 -39.75 13.34
C LEU A 7 -45.49 -38.92 13.96
N ALA A 8 -44.42 -39.58 14.39
CA ALA A 8 -43.27 -38.89 15.03
C ALA A 8 -42.01 -38.76 14.13
N LEU A 9 -41.97 -39.43 12.97
CA LEU A 9 -40.78 -39.41 12.11
C LEU A 9 -40.68 -38.22 11.13
N PRO A 10 -41.73 -37.56 10.65
CA PRO A 10 -41.55 -36.41 9.81
C PRO A 10 -41.26 -35.08 10.54
N LEU A 11 -41.43 -35.04 11.87
CA LEU A 11 -41.19 -33.83 12.65
C LEU A 11 -39.71 -33.69 13.10
N MET A 12 -38.93 -34.76 13.08
CA MET A 12 -37.50 -34.71 13.41
C MET A 12 -36.61 -34.34 12.22
N PHE A 13 -37.08 -34.51 10.99
CA PHE A 13 -36.34 -34.08 9.80
C PHE A 13 -36.58 -32.62 9.45
N ALA A 14 -37.68 -32.00 9.88
CA ALA A 14 -37.94 -30.59 9.65
C ALA A 14 -37.18 -29.66 10.63
N THR A 15 -36.74 -30.15 11.78
CA THR A 15 -35.98 -29.37 12.75
C THR A 15 -34.46 -29.42 12.52
N ALA A 16 -33.97 -30.36 11.70
CA ALA A 16 -32.54 -30.43 11.37
C ALA A 16 -32.17 -29.55 10.18
N ILE A 17 -33.14 -29.11 9.37
CA ILE A 17 -32.90 -28.20 8.23
C ILE A 17 -32.92 -26.71 8.66
N PHE A 18 -33.52 -26.40 9.82
CA PHE A 18 -33.55 -25.03 10.35
C PHE A 18 -32.44 -24.72 11.37
N ALA A 19 -31.58 -25.67 11.70
CA ALA A 19 -30.50 -25.45 12.64
C ALA A 19 -29.17 -25.10 11.98
N GLN A 20 -29.11 -25.02 10.66
CA GLN A 20 -27.94 -24.59 9.91
C GLN A 20 -28.07 -23.15 9.32
N GLN A 21 -29.19 -22.50 9.56
CA GLN A 21 -29.37 -21.09 9.23
C GLN A 21 -29.23 -20.27 10.52
N ALA A 22 -28.12 -19.70 10.75
CA ALA A 22 -27.84 -18.48 11.50
C ALA A 22 -26.59 -18.63 12.35
N LYS A 23 -25.45 -18.38 11.79
CA LYS A 23 -24.47 -17.53 12.47
C LYS A 23 -24.30 -16.31 11.61
N PHE A 24 -25.23 -15.39 11.73
CA PHE A 24 -24.99 -14.01 11.39
C PHE A 24 -23.84 -13.53 12.25
N VAL A 25 -22.72 -13.22 11.66
CA VAL A 25 -21.90 -12.16 12.21
C VAL A 25 -22.60 -10.87 11.75
N GLU A 26 -23.59 -10.43 12.53
CA GLU A 26 -23.96 -9.04 12.51
C GLU A 26 -22.67 -8.30 12.84
N ILE A 27 -22.06 -7.67 11.84
CA ILE A 27 -21.04 -6.65 12.08
C ILE A 27 -21.83 -5.49 12.66
N SER A 28 -22.09 -5.58 13.97
CA SER A 28 -22.75 -4.50 14.67
C SER A 28 -21.78 -3.35 14.75
N SER A 29 -22.27 -2.14 14.53
CA SER A 29 -21.53 -0.90 14.76
C SER A 29 -20.93 -0.81 16.19
N GLU A 30 -21.31 -1.67 17.11
CA GLU A 30 -20.74 -1.82 18.44
C GLU A 30 -19.41 -2.55 18.48
N PHE A 31 -19.11 -3.43 17.50
CA PHE A 31 -17.80 -4.09 17.41
C PHE A 31 -16.71 -3.13 16.92
N MET A 32 -17.11 -2.06 16.27
CA MET A 32 -16.23 -1.06 15.67
C MET A 32 -15.89 0.10 16.62
N ALA A 33 -16.59 0.22 17.75
CA ALA A 33 -16.36 1.31 18.70
C ALA A 33 -15.37 0.98 19.83
N ALA A 34 -14.88 -0.26 19.95
CA ALA A 34 -14.26 -0.73 21.18
C ALA A 34 -12.73 -0.71 21.24
N GLU A 35 -12.00 -0.56 20.13
CA GLU A 35 -10.53 -0.52 20.17
C GLU A 35 -9.91 0.50 19.18
N PHE A 36 -10.23 1.77 19.32
CA PHE A 36 -9.32 2.82 18.89
C PHE A 36 -8.18 2.95 19.92
N ILE A 37 -7.39 1.93 20.10
CA ILE A 37 -6.08 2.06 20.72
C ILE A 37 -5.12 2.46 19.60
N ASN A 38 -4.69 3.74 19.63
CA ASN A 38 -3.55 4.32 18.95
C ASN A 38 -2.56 3.29 18.35
N VAL A 39 -2.95 2.65 17.27
CA VAL A 39 -2.00 2.14 16.30
C VAL A 39 -1.89 3.26 15.30
N GLU A 40 -0.80 4.04 15.35
CA GLU A 40 -0.46 4.89 14.23
C GLU A 40 -0.59 4.02 12.98
N PRO A 41 -1.39 4.41 11.98
CA PRO A 41 -1.44 3.65 10.74
C PRO A 41 -0.02 3.60 10.22
N VAL A 42 0.53 2.39 10.08
CA VAL A 42 1.78 2.18 9.35
C VAL A 42 1.42 2.51 7.91
N LEU A 43 1.58 3.78 7.54
CA LEU A 43 1.44 4.20 6.15
C LEU A 43 2.48 3.41 5.37
N PRO A 44 2.10 2.73 4.28
CA PRO A 44 3.09 2.14 3.39
C PRO A 44 4.07 3.25 2.98
N PRO A 45 5.34 2.94 2.80
CA PRO A 45 6.30 3.91 2.29
C PRO A 45 5.72 4.50 1.00
N ASN A 46 5.62 5.82 0.96
CA ASN A 46 4.95 6.57 -0.10
C ASN A 46 5.32 6.05 -1.48
N THR A 47 4.39 5.44 -2.17
CA THR A 47 4.52 5.10 -3.59
C THR A 47 4.05 6.24 -4.50
N SER A 48 3.54 7.32 -3.95
CA SER A 48 3.29 8.52 -4.72
C SER A 48 4.49 9.46 -4.58
N SER A 49 5.20 9.67 -5.66
CA SER A 49 6.08 10.82 -5.80
C SER A 49 5.20 12.06 -5.74
N ALA A 50 4.86 12.52 -4.53
CA ALA A 50 4.43 13.89 -4.38
C ALA A 50 5.63 14.73 -4.86
N ALA A 51 5.56 15.20 -6.08
CA ALA A 51 6.56 16.10 -6.61
C ALA A 51 6.72 17.21 -5.58
N VAL A 52 7.90 17.30 -4.97
CA VAL A 52 8.22 18.41 -4.08
C VAL A 52 8.21 19.66 -4.96
N PRO A 53 7.23 20.54 -4.83
CA PRO A 53 7.03 21.62 -5.81
C PRO A 53 8.06 22.76 -5.71
N VAL A 54 9.03 22.64 -4.81
CA VAL A 54 10.00 23.69 -4.52
C VAL A 54 11.38 23.28 -5.04
N ALA A 55 12.02 24.15 -5.82
CA ALA A 55 13.38 23.91 -6.26
C ALA A 55 14.30 23.69 -5.05
N PRO A 56 15.09 22.62 -5.02
CA PRO A 56 15.96 22.33 -3.91
C PRO A 56 17.01 23.44 -3.76
N PHE A 57 17.28 23.81 -2.53
CA PHE A 57 18.29 24.78 -2.16
C PHE A 57 19.70 24.19 -2.30
N TRP A 58 19.87 22.91 -2.00
CA TRP A 58 21.08 22.15 -2.10
C TRP A 58 20.78 20.73 -2.54
N THR A 59 21.66 20.15 -3.35
CA THR A 59 21.57 18.77 -3.81
C THR A 59 22.89 18.05 -3.74
N ASN A 60 22.87 16.73 -3.61
CA ASN A 60 24.04 15.86 -3.75
C ASN A 60 23.57 14.49 -4.29
N ASN A 61 24.14 14.10 -5.43
CA ASN A 61 23.86 12.83 -6.11
C ASN A 61 25.05 11.87 -6.07
N PHE A 62 25.94 12.01 -5.14
CA PHE A 62 27.14 11.20 -4.95
C PHE A 62 28.13 11.15 -6.11
N ASP A 63 27.94 11.91 -7.20
CA ASP A 63 28.90 11.98 -8.33
C ASP A 63 30.30 12.46 -7.92
N THR A 64 30.41 13.10 -6.77
CA THR A 64 31.67 13.51 -6.15
C THR A 64 31.88 12.75 -4.83
N PRO A 65 32.44 11.53 -4.84
CA PRO A 65 32.59 10.72 -3.61
C PRO A 65 33.38 11.41 -2.50
N THR A 66 34.27 12.35 -2.85
CA THR A 66 35.07 13.12 -1.88
C THR A 66 34.27 14.14 -1.07
N ASP A 67 33.00 14.37 -1.41
CA ASP A 67 32.09 15.15 -0.58
C ASP A 67 31.71 14.41 0.72
N TRP A 68 32.08 13.14 0.83
CA TRP A 68 31.73 12.28 1.95
C TRP A 68 32.94 11.68 2.62
N VAL A 69 32.88 11.56 3.93
CA VAL A 69 33.86 10.86 4.78
C VAL A 69 33.21 9.57 5.28
N LEU A 70 33.81 8.43 4.92
CA LEU A 70 33.33 7.11 5.31
C LEU A 70 34.15 6.62 6.53
N ASP A 71 33.47 6.22 7.58
CA ASP A 71 34.04 5.49 8.71
C ASP A 71 33.42 4.08 8.77
N ASN A 72 34.16 3.12 8.30
CA ASN A 72 33.78 1.73 8.22
C ASN A 72 34.28 0.90 9.41
N SER A 73 34.59 1.52 10.54
CA SER A 73 35.03 0.86 11.76
C SER A 73 36.20 -0.12 11.54
N GLY A 74 37.11 0.20 10.60
CA GLY A 74 38.23 -0.64 10.22
C GLY A 74 37.87 -1.86 9.37
N GLN A 75 36.64 -1.97 8.89
CA GLN A 75 36.19 -3.01 7.97
C GLN A 75 36.53 -2.65 6.52
N ASN A 76 36.45 -3.62 5.63
CA ASN A 76 36.78 -3.44 4.21
C ASN A 76 35.50 -3.34 3.36
N PRO A 77 35.19 -2.18 2.75
CA PRO A 77 34.17 -2.11 1.72
C PRO A 77 34.64 -2.83 0.45
N PRO A 78 33.74 -3.26 -0.47
CA PRO A 78 32.27 -3.08 -0.38
C PRO A 78 31.56 -4.11 0.50
N ASP A 79 32.21 -5.20 0.92
CA ASP A 79 31.56 -6.27 1.69
C ASP A 79 31.03 -5.77 3.03
N TYR A 80 31.71 -4.82 3.65
CA TYR A 80 31.35 -4.25 4.95
C TYR A 80 31.52 -2.74 4.96
N GLY A 81 30.46 -2.04 5.31
CA GLY A 81 30.46 -0.59 5.46
C GLY A 81 30.06 0.15 4.19
N TRP A 82 30.28 1.45 4.19
CA TRP A 82 29.87 2.34 3.10
C TRP A 82 30.88 2.34 1.95
N SER A 83 30.37 2.32 0.73
CA SER A 83 31.08 2.65 -0.52
C SER A 83 30.25 3.63 -1.35
N ILE A 84 30.91 4.38 -2.24
CA ILE A 84 30.26 5.33 -3.15
C ILE A 84 30.87 5.15 -4.52
N ASP A 85 30.11 4.59 -5.46
CA ASP A 85 30.45 4.46 -6.86
C ASP A 85 29.21 4.14 -7.71
N ALA A 86 29.39 3.88 -9.00
CA ALA A 86 28.30 3.55 -9.93
C ALA A 86 28.08 2.03 -10.11
N ASN A 87 28.88 1.20 -9.43
CA ASN A 87 28.82 -0.24 -9.53
C ASN A 87 28.05 -0.79 -8.33
N PHE A 88 27.32 -1.87 -8.59
CA PHE A 88 26.74 -2.66 -7.52
C PHE A 88 27.77 -3.68 -7.03
N ASP A 89 28.38 -3.39 -5.91
CA ASP A 89 29.36 -4.25 -5.25
C ASP A 89 28.74 -5.09 -4.14
N GLY A 90 27.53 -4.71 -3.69
CA GLY A 90 26.77 -5.45 -2.70
C GLY A 90 26.05 -6.66 -3.27
N TRP A 91 25.26 -7.29 -2.43
CA TRP A 91 24.57 -8.54 -2.74
C TRP A 91 23.11 -8.51 -2.26
N TYR A 92 22.59 -7.31 -2.00
CA TYR A 92 21.22 -7.08 -1.59
C TYR A 92 20.25 -7.43 -2.72
N PHE A 93 19.63 -8.61 -2.67
CA PHE A 93 18.71 -9.15 -3.68
C PHE A 93 19.16 -9.01 -5.15
N ASN A 94 20.44 -8.81 -5.40
CA ASN A 94 21.00 -8.53 -6.74
C ASN A 94 20.35 -7.33 -7.46
N ASN A 95 19.81 -6.38 -6.72
CA ASN A 95 19.19 -5.19 -7.27
C ASN A 95 19.98 -3.94 -6.85
N VAL A 96 20.04 -2.99 -7.76
CA VAL A 96 20.61 -1.66 -7.56
C VAL A 96 19.48 -0.67 -7.33
N ILE A 97 19.76 0.42 -6.61
CA ILE A 97 18.82 1.53 -6.51
C ILE A 97 18.54 2.08 -7.92
N SER A 98 17.25 2.29 -8.22
CA SER A 98 16.80 2.91 -9.48
C SER A 98 16.55 4.40 -9.25
N SER A 99 17.62 5.12 -8.84
CA SER A 99 17.52 6.53 -8.51
C SER A 99 17.22 7.43 -9.70
N SER A 100 16.68 8.62 -9.44
CA SER A 100 16.24 9.56 -10.46
C SER A 100 17.40 10.14 -11.28
N SER A 101 18.55 10.39 -10.67
CA SER A 101 19.74 10.92 -11.36
C SER A 101 20.54 9.82 -12.05
N GLY A 102 20.56 8.60 -11.51
CA GLY A 102 21.50 7.56 -11.89
C GLY A 102 22.94 7.95 -11.56
N GLY A 103 23.92 7.22 -12.03
CA GLY A 103 25.34 7.53 -11.77
C GLY A 103 25.85 6.85 -10.50
N ASN A 104 26.63 7.55 -9.70
CA ASN A 104 27.11 7.05 -8.42
C ASN A 104 25.98 7.10 -7.37
N PHE A 105 26.03 6.19 -6.44
CA PHE A 105 25.18 6.16 -5.25
C PHE A 105 25.98 5.69 -4.03
N ALA A 106 25.48 5.93 -2.84
CA ALA A 106 26.04 5.37 -1.64
C ALA A 106 25.43 4.00 -1.36
N GLU A 107 26.28 3.00 -1.12
CA GLU A 107 25.85 1.65 -0.77
C GLU A 107 26.47 1.25 0.56
N LEU A 108 25.66 0.68 1.45
CA LEU A 108 26.13 0.02 2.65
C LEU A 108 26.09 -1.48 2.48
N GLY A 109 27.25 -2.13 2.53
CA GLY A 109 27.39 -3.58 2.63
C GLY A 109 27.34 -4.06 4.09
N ASN A 110 26.53 -5.08 4.35
CA ASN A 110 26.44 -5.72 5.66
C ASN A 110 27.12 -7.09 5.70
N GLY A 111 28.11 -7.30 4.85
CA GLY A 111 28.91 -8.52 4.75
C GLY A 111 28.46 -9.48 3.64
N ASP A 112 29.39 -10.28 3.19
CA ASP A 112 29.17 -11.28 2.12
C ASP A 112 28.93 -12.68 2.73
N PRO A 113 27.76 -13.32 2.44
CA PRO A 113 27.48 -14.65 2.95
C PRO A 113 28.38 -15.74 2.36
N THR A 114 29.10 -15.47 1.29
CA THR A 114 30.02 -16.44 0.66
C THR A 114 31.43 -16.40 1.27
N VAL A 115 31.78 -15.34 1.98
CA VAL A 115 33.10 -15.18 2.59
C VAL A 115 33.19 -15.97 3.89
N THR A 116 34.29 -16.69 4.08
CA THR A 116 34.56 -17.34 5.36
C THR A 116 34.61 -16.30 6.47
N PRO A 117 33.91 -16.52 7.61
CA PRO A 117 33.87 -15.55 8.67
C PRO A 117 35.27 -15.16 9.11
N GLY A 118 35.55 -13.87 8.99
CA GLY A 118 36.71 -13.27 9.63
C GLY A 118 36.40 -12.96 11.10
N THR A 119 37.22 -12.14 11.69
CA THR A 119 37.02 -11.61 13.04
C THR A 119 36.21 -10.31 13.00
N GLN A 120 35.04 -10.33 12.34
CA GLN A 120 34.16 -9.14 12.35
C GLN A 120 33.69 -8.86 13.77
N ALA A 121 33.77 -7.59 14.14
CA ALA A 121 33.25 -7.15 15.42
C ALA A 121 31.72 -7.28 15.43
N LEU A 122 31.17 -7.77 16.53
CA LEU A 122 29.75 -7.62 16.83
C LEU A 122 29.49 -6.17 17.27
N ASN A 123 28.27 -5.67 17.08
CA ASN A 123 27.91 -4.29 17.40
C ASN A 123 28.73 -3.26 16.58
N VAL A 124 28.63 -3.36 15.28
CA VAL A 124 29.35 -2.48 14.36
C VAL A 124 28.47 -1.30 13.98
N THR A 125 29.07 -0.12 13.98
CA THR A 125 28.48 1.10 13.44
C THR A 125 29.34 1.61 12.29
N TYR A 126 28.71 1.81 11.13
CA TYR A 126 29.31 2.43 9.96
C TYR A 126 28.69 3.79 9.75
N THR A 127 29.50 4.79 9.45
CA THR A 127 28.99 6.14 9.18
C THR A 127 29.49 6.70 7.86
N MET A 128 28.62 7.45 7.21
CA MET A 128 28.90 8.26 6.03
C MET A 128 28.54 9.70 6.36
N THR A 129 29.53 10.58 6.45
CA THR A 129 29.36 11.97 6.91
C THR A 129 29.76 12.94 5.82
N LEU A 130 28.96 13.97 5.58
CA LEU A 130 29.30 15.04 4.65
C LEU A 130 30.64 15.70 5.08
N ALA A 131 31.58 15.80 4.15
CA ALA A 131 32.94 16.29 4.44
C ALA A 131 32.97 17.79 4.80
N ASN A 132 32.11 18.56 4.15
CA ASN A 132 31.97 20.00 4.38
C ASN A 132 30.54 20.35 4.76
N PRO A 133 30.30 21.31 5.64
CA PRO A 133 28.93 21.69 6.01
C PRO A 133 28.22 22.40 4.85
N VAL A 134 26.92 22.27 4.85
CA VAL A 134 26.02 23.07 4.00
C VAL A 134 25.68 24.36 4.76
N ASP A 135 25.78 25.50 4.08
CA ASP A 135 25.28 26.77 4.60
C ASP A 135 23.79 26.89 4.26
N VAL A 136 22.94 26.77 5.28
CA VAL A 136 21.50 26.89 5.15
C VAL A 136 20.96 28.18 5.77
N MET A 137 21.83 29.19 5.93
CA MET A 137 21.47 30.48 6.56
C MET A 137 20.32 31.18 5.83
N ALA A 138 20.21 31.00 4.52
CA ALA A 138 19.11 31.54 3.73
C ALA A 138 17.75 30.94 4.12
N LEU A 139 17.75 29.74 4.70
CA LEU A 139 16.57 29.02 5.20
C LEU A 139 16.36 29.23 6.72
N ALA A 140 17.27 29.93 7.39
CA ALA A 140 17.15 30.23 8.81
C ALA A 140 15.95 31.15 9.05
N GLY A 141 15.02 30.72 9.89
CA GLY A 141 13.78 31.45 10.18
C GLY A 141 12.61 31.09 9.26
N THR A 142 12.78 30.12 8.37
CA THR A 142 11.66 29.51 7.65
C THR A 142 10.98 28.45 8.52
N ASP A 143 9.72 28.16 8.24
CA ASP A 143 8.91 27.31 9.12
C ASP A 143 9.27 25.82 9.03
N ALA A 144 9.83 25.34 7.91
CA ALA A 144 10.38 23.99 7.84
C ALA A 144 11.44 23.82 6.75
N VAL A 145 12.59 23.30 7.14
CA VAL A 145 13.63 22.83 6.22
C VAL A 145 13.62 21.31 6.24
N MET A 146 13.52 20.72 5.06
CA MET A 146 13.47 19.28 4.88
C MET A 146 14.71 18.78 4.18
N LEU A 147 15.21 17.63 4.63
CA LEU A 147 16.14 16.79 3.90
C LEU A 147 15.35 15.68 3.23
N SER A 148 15.48 15.50 1.92
CA SER A 148 15.00 14.32 1.23
C SER A 148 16.13 13.57 0.57
N PHE A 149 15.90 12.28 0.35
CA PHE A 149 16.80 11.41 -0.40
C PHE A 149 16.03 10.20 -0.92
N GLU A 150 16.51 9.63 -2.01
CA GLU A 150 16.04 8.34 -2.51
C GLU A 150 16.80 7.23 -1.80
N GLU A 151 16.07 6.19 -1.39
CA GLU A 151 16.66 5.04 -0.70
C GLU A 151 16.13 3.72 -1.27
N TYR A 152 16.96 2.68 -1.18
CA TYR A 152 16.57 1.31 -1.39
C TYR A 152 17.26 0.41 -0.38
N GLY A 153 16.52 -0.50 0.21
CA GLY A 153 17.07 -1.33 1.26
C GLY A 153 15.99 -2.15 1.96
N ALA A 154 16.32 -2.63 3.14
CA ALA A 154 15.38 -3.27 4.05
C ALA A 154 15.84 -3.11 5.49
N ARG A 155 14.91 -3.25 6.42
CA ARG A 155 15.22 -3.38 7.84
C ARG A 155 15.28 -4.84 8.23
N PHE A 156 16.36 -5.22 8.92
CA PHE A 156 16.49 -6.55 9.54
C PHE A 156 16.97 -6.43 10.99
N ASN A 157 18.26 -6.70 11.28
CA ASN A 157 18.85 -6.59 12.62
C ASN A 157 19.71 -5.31 12.75
N ASP A 158 19.29 -4.26 12.10
CA ASP A 158 20.01 -3.00 11.96
C ASP A 158 19.19 -1.82 12.44
N LEU A 159 19.90 -0.76 12.78
CA LEU A 159 19.38 0.58 12.99
C LEU A 159 19.99 1.50 11.92
N GLN A 160 19.16 2.00 11.04
CA GLN A 160 19.51 2.98 10.01
C GLN A 160 19.09 4.35 10.53
N GLU A 161 20.02 5.28 10.60
CA GLU A 161 19.75 6.61 11.13
C GLU A 161 20.21 7.70 10.18
N VAL A 162 19.38 8.72 10.06
CA VAL A 162 19.74 10.01 9.47
C VAL A 162 20.05 10.96 10.61
N GLN A 163 21.22 11.57 10.59
CA GLN A 163 21.71 12.42 11.66
C GLN A 163 22.13 13.78 11.14
N VAL A 164 21.97 14.81 11.97
CA VAL A 164 22.33 16.20 11.69
C VAL A 164 23.25 16.74 12.79
N SER A 165 24.21 17.55 12.40
CA SER A 165 25.08 18.29 13.32
C SER A 165 25.29 19.74 12.85
N THR A 166 25.42 20.66 13.79
CA THR A 166 25.77 22.06 13.54
C THR A 166 27.22 22.39 13.95
N ASP A 167 27.95 21.44 14.49
CA ASP A 167 29.35 21.59 14.89
C ASP A 167 30.32 20.55 14.27
N GLY A 168 29.76 19.59 13.50
CA GLY A 168 30.50 18.49 12.87
C GLY A 168 31.01 17.42 13.83
N ILE A 169 30.68 17.53 15.11
CA ILE A 169 31.16 16.63 16.19
C ILE A 169 29.98 15.91 16.85
N ASN A 170 28.98 16.67 17.28
CA ASN A 170 27.83 16.14 17.98
C ASN A 170 26.66 15.97 16.97
N PHE A 171 26.28 14.73 16.71
CA PHE A 171 25.22 14.38 15.78
C PHE A 171 23.95 13.99 16.53
N THR A 172 22.82 14.47 16.05
CA THR A 172 21.50 14.15 16.56
C THR A 172 20.70 13.39 15.51
N THR A 173 20.12 12.27 15.88
CA THR A 173 19.24 11.48 15.00
C THR A 173 17.95 12.25 14.74
N VAL A 174 17.62 12.40 13.46
CA VAL A 174 16.45 13.13 12.97
C VAL A 174 15.48 12.19 12.23
N GLY A 175 15.92 10.99 11.91
CA GLY A 175 15.12 9.94 11.29
C GLY A 175 15.77 8.59 11.48
N ASP A 176 14.96 7.53 11.58
CA ASP A 176 15.42 6.15 11.73
C ASP A 176 14.52 5.18 10.94
N ASN A 177 14.84 3.88 10.98
CA ASN A 177 14.07 2.82 10.33
C ASN A 177 13.17 2.04 11.30
N LEU A 178 12.92 2.53 12.50
CA LEU A 178 12.18 1.77 13.51
C LEU A 178 10.71 1.56 13.18
N SER A 179 10.13 2.43 12.36
CA SER A 179 8.76 2.30 11.85
C SER A 179 8.59 1.26 10.75
N TYR A 180 9.68 0.84 10.08
CA TYR A 180 9.60 -0.18 9.03
C TYR A 180 9.47 -1.58 9.63
N THR A 181 8.67 -2.44 8.98
CA THR A 181 8.54 -3.83 9.38
C THR A 181 9.83 -4.60 9.09
N VAL A 182 10.27 -5.41 10.06
CA VAL A 182 11.47 -6.24 9.91
C VAL A 182 11.28 -7.26 8.79
N LEU A 183 12.24 -7.35 7.87
CA LEU A 183 12.20 -8.18 6.66
C LEU A 183 11.85 -9.66 6.93
N SER A 184 12.28 -10.22 8.06
CA SER A 184 12.02 -11.61 8.44
C SER A 184 10.66 -11.85 9.10
N GLN A 185 9.86 -10.80 9.31
CA GLN A 185 8.54 -10.89 9.94
C GLN A 185 7.44 -10.91 8.88
N SER A 186 6.25 -11.38 9.28
CA SER A 186 5.09 -11.36 8.39
C SER A 186 4.79 -9.93 7.94
N GLY A 187 4.72 -9.73 6.64
CA GLY A 187 4.53 -8.41 6.02
C GLY A 187 5.79 -7.57 5.86
N GLY A 188 6.95 -8.03 6.34
CA GLY A 188 8.22 -7.35 6.10
C GLY A 188 8.70 -7.56 4.66
N ALA A 189 9.09 -6.47 3.99
CA ALA A 189 9.57 -6.45 2.62
C ALA A 189 10.77 -5.51 2.48
N ALA A 190 11.41 -5.54 1.32
CA ALA A 190 12.32 -4.49 0.89
C ALA A 190 11.55 -3.17 0.73
N TYR A 191 12.26 -2.05 0.88
CA TYR A 191 11.70 -0.75 0.54
C TYR A 191 11.33 -0.72 -0.97
N PRO A 192 10.40 0.12 -1.40
CA PRO A 192 10.23 0.43 -2.82
C PRO A 192 11.57 0.85 -3.45
N ASN A 193 11.74 0.65 -4.76
CA ASN A 193 12.98 0.97 -5.46
C ASN A 193 12.75 2.00 -6.58
N PRO A 194 13.09 3.31 -6.36
CA PRO A 194 13.52 3.88 -5.09
C PRO A 194 12.33 4.20 -4.17
N SER A 195 12.61 4.38 -2.88
CA SER A 195 11.71 4.99 -1.92
C SER A 195 12.18 6.41 -1.63
N LEU A 196 11.29 7.39 -1.69
CA LEU A 196 11.63 8.77 -1.30
C LEU A 196 11.42 8.93 0.21
N ARG A 197 12.50 9.28 0.91
CA ARG A 197 12.45 9.61 2.33
C ARG A 197 12.58 11.11 2.55
N VAL A 198 11.75 11.66 3.44
CA VAL A 198 11.74 13.08 3.77
C VAL A 198 11.82 13.24 5.29
N VAL A 199 12.73 14.07 5.75
CA VAL A 199 12.99 14.29 7.18
C VAL A 199 12.98 15.78 7.48
N ASN A 200 12.16 16.21 8.47
CA ASN A 200 12.16 17.59 8.93
C ASN A 200 13.38 17.84 9.84
N ILE A 201 14.23 18.78 9.43
CA ILE A 201 15.46 19.12 10.16
C ILE A 201 15.41 20.49 10.81
N GLN A 202 14.32 21.26 10.64
CA GLN A 202 14.25 22.66 11.08
C GLN A 202 14.60 22.88 12.54
N SER A 203 14.05 22.06 13.43
CA SER A 203 14.28 22.20 14.87
C SER A 203 15.73 21.96 15.30
N TYR A 204 16.52 21.29 14.46
CA TYR A 204 17.91 20.91 14.72
C TYR A 204 18.92 21.90 14.14
N ILE A 205 18.49 22.75 13.18
CA ILE A 205 19.37 23.73 12.53
C ILE A 205 19.11 25.15 13.01
N SER A 206 18.05 25.40 13.76
CA SER A 206 17.71 26.73 14.29
C SER A 206 18.83 27.26 15.19
N GLY A 207 19.32 28.47 14.87
CA GLY A 207 20.36 29.19 15.62
C GLY A 207 21.80 28.99 15.14
N ASN A 208 22.09 28.01 14.26
CA ASN A 208 23.42 27.81 13.70
C ASN A 208 23.37 27.29 12.25
N ALA A 209 22.53 27.93 11.45
CA ALA A 209 22.22 27.47 10.11
C ALA A 209 23.32 27.66 9.06
N SER A 210 24.44 28.31 9.41
CA SER A 210 25.61 28.51 8.50
C SER A 210 26.49 27.28 8.33
N SER A 211 26.28 26.23 9.13
CA SER A 211 27.14 25.04 9.13
C SER A 211 26.32 23.84 9.55
N VAL A 212 25.84 23.08 8.57
CA VAL A 212 25.04 21.87 8.81
C VAL A 212 25.69 20.67 8.13
N TRP A 213 26.02 19.66 8.89
CA TRP A 213 26.50 18.36 8.41
C TRP A 213 25.38 17.33 8.45
N PHE A 214 25.37 16.47 7.45
CA PHE A 214 24.53 15.28 7.41
C PHE A 214 25.38 14.04 7.59
N ARG A 215 24.81 13.05 8.28
CA ARG A 215 25.41 11.74 8.48
C ARG A 215 24.36 10.67 8.31
N PHE A 216 24.69 9.64 7.56
CA PHE A 216 23.98 8.36 7.54
C PHE A 216 24.73 7.37 8.40
N SER A 217 24.04 6.73 9.31
CA SER A 217 24.60 5.78 10.26
C SER A 217 23.88 4.45 10.17
N TRP A 218 24.64 3.40 10.12
CA TRP A 218 24.14 2.03 10.19
C TRP A 218 24.75 1.33 11.38
N THR A 219 23.93 0.75 12.25
CA THR A 219 24.38 -0.05 13.38
C THR A 219 23.77 -1.43 13.34
N THR A 220 24.59 -2.47 13.39
CA THR A 220 24.12 -3.85 13.45
C THR A 220 24.92 -4.67 14.45
N ASN A 221 24.23 -5.60 15.10
CA ASN A 221 24.86 -6.62 15.93
C ASN A 221 25.26 -7.87 15.14
N TYR A 222 24.82 -7.96 13.88
CA TYR A 222 24.90 -9.17 13.10
C TYR A 222 25.33 -8.88 11.66
N PRO A 223 26.61 -8.56 11.40
CA PRO A 223 27.13 -8.56 10.04
C PRO A 223 26.91 -9.93 9.39
N THR A 224 26.51 -9.96 8.15
CA THR A 224 26.23 -11.22 7.45
C THR A 224 27.51 -12.04 7.27
N GLN A 225 27.41 -13.35 7.51
CA GLN A 225 28.53 -14.28 7.42
C GLN A 225 28.03 -15.67 7.02
N ALA A 226 28.83 -16.42 6.26
CA ALA A 226 28.47 -17.76 5.77
C ALA A 226 28.11 -18.77 6.89
N THR A 227 28.59 -18.59 8.10
CA THR A 227 28.39 -19.51 9.22
C THR A 227 27.41 -18.99 10.27
N ASN A 228 26.88 -17.78 10.11
CA ASN A 228 25.89 -17.25 11.03
C ASN A 228 24.49 -17.48 10.49
N ALA A 229 23.82 -18.54 10.95
CA ALA A 229 22.48 -18.90 10.51
C ALA A 229 21.40 -17.84 10.83
N ASN A 230 21.68 -16.86 11.70
CA ASN A 230 20.74 -15.79 12.05
C ASN A 230 20.81 -14.59 11.10
N VAL A 231 21.79 -14.54 10.23
CA VAL A 231 22.07 -13.41 9.30
C VAL A 231 22.42 -13.89 7.89
N TRP A 232 21.69 -14.87 7.43
CA TRP A 232 21.85 -15.45 6.10
C TRP A 232 21.24 -14.59 4.98
N ILE A 233 20.52 -13.51 5.35
CA ILE A 233 19.85 -12.64 4.38
C ILE A 233 20.82 -11.55 3.94
N ALA A 234 21.10 -11.53 2.66
CA ALA A 234 21.79 -10.46 1.98
C ALA A 234 20.93 -9.20 1.95
N TYR A 235 21.32 -8.14 2.64
CA TYR A 235 20.62 -6.87 2.64
C TYR A 235 21.58 -5.74 3.00
N GLY A 236 21.19 -4.53 2.65
CA GLY A 236 21.96 -3.34 2.88
C GLY A 236 21.07 -2.09 2.82
N TRP A 237 21.69 -0.96 2.57
CA TRP A 237 21.02 0.31 2.42
C TRP A 237 21.71 1.13 1.33
N MET A 238 20.99 1.48 0.29
CA MET A 238 21.47 2.33 -0.79
C MET A 238 20.77 3.68 -0.69
N ILE A 239 21.51 4.74 -0.98
CA ILE A 239 21.05 6.13 -0.84
C ILE A 239 21.55 6.93 -2.04
N ASP A 240 20.66 7.77 -2.61
CA ASP A 240 20.99 8.70 -3.69
C ASP A 240 20.09 9.94 -3.64
N ASP A 241 20.37 10.90 -4.52
CA ASP A 241 19.55 12.08 -4.79
C ASP A 241 19.14 12.89 -3.56
N LEU A 242 20.12 13.25 -2.73
CA LEU A 242 19.86 14.10 -1.58
C LEU A 242 19.47 15.51 -2.02
N SER A 243 18.46 16.07 -1.37
CA SER A 243 18.10 17.48 -1.54
C SER A 243 17.64 18.13 -0.26
N LEU A 244 17.95 19.42 -0.12
CA LEU A 244 17.41 20.30 0.89
C LEU A 244 16.44 21.28 0.24
N PHE A 245 15.28 21.42 0.85
CA PHE A 245 14.24 22.33 0.38
C PHE A 245 13.45 22.91 1.54
N GLU A 246 12.81 24.04 1.28
CA GLU A 246 11.90 24.68 2.22
C GLU A 246 10.48 24.18 1.95
N ILE A 247 9.78 23.75 3.00
CA ILE A 247 8.36 23.47 2.89
C ILE A 247 7.58 24.74 3.21
N PRO A 248 6.61 25.11 2.37
CA PRO A 248 5.66 26.18 2.69
C PRO A 248 4.97 25.92 4.04
N ALA A 249 4.64 26.98 4.75
CA ALA A 249 3.90 26.89 6.00
C ALA A 249 2.60 26.07 5.84
N ASN A 250 1.97 26.21 4.68
CA ASN A 250 0.69 25.57 4.37
C ASN A 250 0.84 24.72 3.10
N LEU A 251 0.76 23.41 3.24
CA LEU A 251 0.78 22.49 2.11
C LEU A 251 0.04 21.21 2.49
N MET A 252 -0.87 20.78 1.62
CA MET A 252 -1.65 19.55 1.81
C MET A 252 -1.32 18.53 0.73
N ALA A 253 -1.40 17.26 1.11
CA ALA A 253 -1.42 16.13 0.19
C ALA A 253 -2.65 15.25 0.45
N ILE A 254 -3.03 14.47 -0.56
CA ILE A 254 -4.04 13.43 -0.49
C ILE A 254 -3.40 12.11 -0.92
N GLU A 255 -3.66 11.07 -0.16
CA GLU A 255 -3.15 9.71 -0.44
C GLU A 255 -4.30 8.71 -0.30
N ASN A 256 -4.17 7.56 -0.97
CA ASN A 256 -5.09 6.43 -0.83
C ASN A 256 -6.56 6.82 -0.92
N ALA A 257 -6.92 7.63 -1.91
CA ALA A 257 -8.30 8.03 -2.14
C ALA A 257 -9.11 6.86 -2.69
N VAL A 258 -10.23 6.53 -2.06
CA VAL A 258 -11.14 5.46 -2.46
C VAL A 258 -12.56 5.95 -2.62
N THR A 259 -13.30 5.30 -3.52
CA THR A 259 -14.73 5.52 -3.75
C THR A 259 -15.48 4.20 -3.59
N GLY A 260 -16.68 4.26 -3.02
CA GLY A 260 -17.58 3.11 -2.97
C GLY A 260 -17.49 2.24 -1.73
N GLY A 261 -16.36 2.17 -1.05
CA GLY A 261 -16.21 1.43 0.21
C GLY A 261 -16.18 2.35 1.44
N PHE A 262 -16.18 1.75 2.62
CA PHE A 262 -15.93 2.44 3.88
C PHE A 262 -14.58 1.98 4.44
N TRP A 263 -13.52 2.58 3.96
CA TRP A 263 -12.17 2.24 4.39
C TRP A 263 -11.95 2.50 5.89
N VAL A 264 -12.46 3.62 6.38
CA VAL A 264 -12.39 3.96 7.81
C VAL A 264 -12.95 2.82 8.67
N ASP A 265 -14.05 2.23 8.23
CA ASP A 265 -14.68 1.12 8.93
C ASP A 265 -13.96 -0.23 8.69
N TYR A 266 -13.40 -0.42 7.50
CA TYR A 266 -12.88 -1.71 7.05
C TYR A 266 -11.44 -1.98 7.47
N GLN A 267 -10.68 -0.96 7.72
CA GLN A 267 -9.27 -1.04 8.09
C GLN A 267 -9.02 -1.94 9.30
N ASN A 268 -9.96 -1.95 10.24
CA ASN A 268 -9.88 -2.80 11.42
C ASN A 268 -10.27 -4.26 11.15
N TYR A 269 -10.95 -4.55 10.05
CA TYR A 269 -11.44 -5.89 9.71
C TYR A 269 -10.39 -6.73 8.95
N VAL A 270 -9.73 -6.15 7.98
CA VAL A 270 -8.78 -6.86 7.10
C VAL A 270 -7.31 -6.63 7.45
N GLY A 271 -7.05 -5.82 8.48
CA GLY A 271 -5.71 -5.43 8.86
C GLY A 271 -5.19 -4.22 8.06
N SER A 272 -4.09 -3.66 8.52
CA SER A 272 -3.49 -2.43 7.99
C SER A 272 -2.70 -2.62 6.70
N GLY A 273 -3.08 -3.55 5.84
CA GLY A 273 -2.41 -3.77 4.55
C GLY A 273 -2.94 -2.86 3.45
N GLN A 274 -2.09 -2.56 2.49
CA GLN A 274 -2.46 -1.84 1.26
C GLN A 274 -3.61 -2.54 0.52
N ASP A 275 -3.62 -3.87 0.54
CA ASP A 275 -4.66 -4.70 -0.09
C ASP A 275 -6.07 -4.42 0.45
N ALA A 276 -6.20 -3.98 1.72
CA ALA A 276 -7.47 -3.61 2.30
C ALA A 276 -8.09 -2.38 1.63
N ILE A 277 -7.28 -1.41 1.24
CA ILE A 277 -7.71 -0.15 0.61
C ILE A 277 -8.22 -0.43 -0.79
N TYR A 278 -7.44 -1.13 -1.60
CA TYR A 278 -7.82 -1.50 -2.97
C TYR A 278 -9.05 -2.42 -3.00
N GLY A 279 -9.22 -3.24 -1.95
CA GLY A 279 -10.40 -4.05 -1.77
C GLY A 279 -11.71 -3.27 -1.66
N LEU A 280 -11.67 -1.96 -1.38
CA LEU A 280 -12.84 -1.10 -1.16
C LEU A 280 -13.12 -0.15 -2.32
N ASP A 281 -12.23 -0.03 -3.29
CA ASP A 281 -12.39 0.87 -4.43
C ASP A 281 -13.21 0.19 -5.54
N TYR A 282 -14.50 0.49 -5.58
CA TYR A 282 -15.41 -0.08 -6.55
C TYR A 282 -15.49 0.81 -7.79
N SER A 283 -15.04 0.30 -8.92
CA SER A 283 -15.16 0.97 -10.24
C SER A 283 -16.54 0.81 -10.86
N VAL A 284 -17.21 -0.33 -10.63
CA VAL A 284 -18.56 -0.60 -11.13
C VAL A 284 -19.42 -1.14 -10.00
N THR A 285 -20.59 -0.53 -9.76
CA THR A 285 -21.49 -0.95 -8.68
C THR A 285 -22.92 -1.07 -9.16
N PRO A 286 -23.63 -2.18 -8.84
CA PRO A 286 -25.05 -2.30 -9.14
C PRO A 286 -25.88 -1.27 -8.37
N VAL A 287 -26.86 -0.68 -9.03
CA VAL A 287 -27.73 0.35 -8.44
C VAL A 287 -28.46 -0.14 -7.18
N ASP A 288 -28.81 -1.42 -7.11
CA ASP A 288 -29.49 -1.99 -5.94
C ASP A 288 -28.57 -2.06 -4.71
N GLN A 289 -27.28 -2.30 -4.91
CA GLN A 289 -26.28 -2.25 -3.83
C GLN A 289 -26.15 -0.83 -3.29
N LEU A 290 -26.08 0.17 -4.15
CA LEU A 290 -26.00 1.58 -3.79
C LEU A 290 -27.26 2.11 -3.09
N ALA A 291 -28.42 1.55 -3.37
CA ALA A 291 -29.65 1.92 -2.69
C ALA A 291 -29.59 1.60 -1.19
N VAL A 292 -28.84 0.57 -0.81
CA VAL A 292 -28.63 0.15 0.59
C VAL A 292 -27.35 0.76 1.18
N ARG A 293 -26.29 0.78 0.41
CA ARG A 293 -24.99 1.31 0.82
C ARG A 293 -24.51 2.40 -0.16
N PRO A 294 -24.82 3.67 0.08
CA PRO A 294 -24.35 4.79 -0.74
C PRO A 294 -22.83 4.84 -0.83
N PHE A 295 -22.30 5.37 -1.91
CA PHE A 295 -20.86 5.62 -2.04
C PHE A 295 -20.35 6.57 -0.96
N SER A 296 -19.19 6.25 -0.39
CA SER A 296 -18.37 7.11 0.44
C SER A 296 -17.11 7.53 -0.32
N CYS A 297 -16.70 8.77 -0.19
CA CYS A 297 -15.38 9.23 -0.62
C CYS A 297 -14.48 9.32 0.61
N GLU A 298 -13.42 8.55 0.63
CA GLU A 298 -12.49 8.48 1.74
C GLU A 298 -11.05 8.61 1.26
N ALA A 299 -10.20 9.20 2.09
CA ALA A 299 -8.79 9.35 1.78
C ALA A 299 -7.95 9.57 3.04
N VAL A 300 -6.65 9.40 2.91
CA VAL A 300 -5.68 9.98 3.85
C VAL A 300 -5.42 11.41 3.42
N ILE A 301 -5.74 12.37 4.27
CA ILE A 301 -5.32 13.76 4.10
C ILE A 301 -4.09 14.00 4.97
N LYS A 302 -3.09 14.66 4.43
CA LYS A 302 -1.80 14.86 5.08
C LYS A 302 -1.40 16.32 5.04
N ASN A 303 -1.04 16.86 6.19
CA ASN A 303 -0.41 18.17 6.26
C ASN A 303 1.10 17.99 6.04
N ILE A 304 1.56 18.28 4.83
CA ILE A 304 2.99 18.26 4.48
C ILE A 304 3.63 19.66 4.61
N GLY A 305 2.86 20.65 5.09
CA GLY A 305 3.32 21.97 5.47
C GLY A 305 3.87 22.03 6.89
N ALA A 306 4.46 23.15 7.25
CA ALA A 306 5.10 23.34 8.54
C ALA A 306 4.12 23.75 9.65
N SER A 307 3.06 24.45 9.30
CA SER A 307 2.10 25.03 10.27
C SER A 307 0.89 24.12 10.45
N PRO A 308 0.31 24.07 11.66
CA PRO A 308 -0.95 23.36 11.87
C PRO A 308 -2.06 23.86 10.94
N GLN A 309 -2.81 22.94 10.35
CA GLN A 309 -3.89 23.20 9.41
C GLN A 309 -5.20 22.61 9.91
N SER A 310 -6.31 23.32 9.66
CA SER A 310 -7.67 22.78 9.77
C SER A 310 -8.02 22.20 8.39
N ALA A 311 -7.95 20.88 8.25
CA ALA A 311 -8.02 20.20 6.96
C ALA A 311 -9.34 19.46 6.78
N VAL A 312 -9.84 19.41 5.55
CA VAL A 312 -11.01 18.64 5.12
C VAL A 312 -10.69 17.89 3.82
N LEU A 313 -11.29 16.72 3.66
CA LEU A 313 -11.41 16.06 2.36
C LEU A 313 -12.63 16.65 1.64
N LYS A 314 -12.48 17.01 0.39
CA LYS A 314 -13.54 17.45 -0.52
C LYS A 314 -13.75 16.41 -1.60
N TYR A 315 -14.98 16.36 -2.13
CA TYR A 315 -15.24 15.64 -3.37
C TYR A 315 -16.28 16.37 -4.22
N ASP A 316 -16.13 16.24 -5.52
CA ASP A 316 -17.12 16.57 -6.54
C ASP A 316 -17.35 15.37 -7.46
N VAL A 317 -18.62 15.12 -7.79
CA VAL A 317 -19.02 14.08 -8.74
C VAL A 317 -19.73 14.72 -9.91
N THR A 318 -19.30 14.40 -11.11
CA THR A 318 -19.88 14.86 -12.36
C THR A 318 -20.33 13.69 -13.22
N GLY A 319 -21.42 13.87 -13.99
CA GLY A 319 -22.01 12.83 -14.80
C GLY A 319 -23.48 13.12 -15.08
N PRO A 320 -24.34 12.08 -15.22
CA PRO A 320 -25.80 12.26 -15.37
C PRO A 320 -26.45 13.03 -14.21
N ALA A 321 -25.84 12.99 -13.04
CA ALA A 321 -26.17 13.82 -11.88
C ALA A 321 -24.89 14.32 -11.24
N THR A 322 -24.99 15.35 -10.40
CA THR A 322 -23.84 15.94 -9.70
C THR A 322 -24.00 15.81 -8.19
N TYR A 323 -22.91 15.55 -7.51
CA TYR A 323 -22.85 15.46 -6.03
C TYR A 323 -21.59 16.15 -5.56
N SER A 324 -21.61 16.64 -4.33
CA SER A 324 -20.42 17.20 -3.69
C SER A 324 -20.52 17.08 -2.17
N GLY A 325 -19.40 17.10 -1.52
CA GLY A 325 -19.36 17.02 -0.07
C GLY A 325 -17.98 17.29 0.51
N SER A 326 -17.91 17.21 1.83
CA SER A 326 -16.65 17.40 2.54
C SER A 326 -16.66 16.62 3.86
N SER A 327 -15.47 16.22 4.32
CA SER A 327 -15.32 15.64 5.66
C SER A 327 -15.54 16.70 6.75
N VAL A 328 -15.65 16.22 7.99
CA VAL A 328 -15.49 17.09 9.17
C VAL A 328 -14.05 17.61 9.18
N ALA A 329 -13.88 18.87 9.57
CA ALA A 329 -12.56 19.46 9.68
C ALA A 329 -11.74 18.80 10.81
N THR A 330 -10.49 18.49 10.49
CA THR A 330 -9.53 17.88 11.41
C THR A 330 -8.31 18.79 11.54
N ILE A 331 -7.84 19.05 12.75
CA ILE A 331 -6.61 19.80 12.97
C ILE A 331 -5.42 18.85 12.84
N LEU A 332 -4.55 19.12 11.89
CA LEU A 332 -3.32 18.38 11.64
C LEU A 332 -2.12 19.26 11.92
N ALA A 333 -1.23 18.82 12.81
CA ALA A 333 0.08 19.45 12.98
C ALA A 333 0.93 19.24 11.72
N GLY A 334 2.07 19.93 11.62
CA GLY A 334 3.00 19.69 10.51
C GLY A 334 3.46 18.23 10.48
N SER A 335 3.41 17.61 9.33
CA SER A 335 3.71 16.19 9.07
C SER A 335 2.67 15.18 9.56
N ASP A 336 1.56 15.62 10.15
CA ASP A 336 0.47 14.73 10.56
C ASP A 336 -0.45 14.36 9.39
N SER A 337 -1.13 13.24 9.54
CA SER A 337 -2.15 12.76 8.61
C SER A 337 -3.40 12.27 9.34
N ALA A 338 -4.51 12.17 8.62
CA ALA A 338 -5.73 11.54 9.10
C ALA A 338 -6.45 10.82 7.97
N ILE A 339 -7.04 9.68 8.29
CA ILE A 339 -8.00 9.00 7.43
C ILE A 339 -9.35 9.66 7.67
N VAL A 340 -9.98 10.15 6.62
CA VAL A 340 -11.25 10.88 6.71
C VAL A 340 -12.24 10.43 5.65
N ALA A 341 -13.52 10.48 6.00
CA ALA A 341 -14.64 10.25 5.09
C ALA A 341 -15.40 11.55 4.85
N ALA A 342 -15.69 11.83 3.59
CA ALA A 342 -16.49 12.98 3.21
C ALA A 342 -17.99 12.69 3.33
N ILE A 343 -18.76 13.70 3.67
CA ILE A 343 -20.22 13.67 3.81
C ILE A 343 -20.85 14.77 2.95
N PRO A 344 -22.09 14.56 2.44
CA PRO A 344 -22.88 13.34 2.53
C PRO A 344 -22.31 12.22 1.66
N THR A 345 -22.67 10.98 1.95
CA THR A 345 -22.59 9.87 0.98
C THR A 345 -23.58 10.09 -0.15
N PHE A 346 -23.37 9.45 -1.31
CA PHE A 346 -24.22 9.67 -2.49
C PHE A 346 -24.59 8.35 -3.19
N SER A 347 -25.80 8.32 -3.77
CA SER A 347 -26.33 7.15 -4.51
C SER A 347 -26.72 7.60 -5.91
N PRO A 348 -25.80 7.59 -6.88
CA PRO A 348 -26.11 7.96 -8.24
C PRO A 348 -26.96 6.89 -8.94
N GLY A 349 -27.76 7.31 -9.91
CA GLY A 349 -28.48 6.40 -10.80
C GLY A 349 -27.54 5.72 -11.80
N VAL A 350 -28.09 4.79 -12.61
CA VAL A 350 -27.30 4.10 -13.65
C VAL A 350 -26.64 5.11 -14.60
N GLY A 351 -25.33 4.94 -14.81
CA GLY A 351 -24.51 5.81 -15.65
C GLY A 351 -23.04 5.83 -15.27
N GLN A 352 -22.27 6.56 -16.05
CA GLN A 352 -20.84 6.79 -15.77
C GLN A 352 -20.65 8.14 -15.11
N TYR A 353 -19.76 8.20 -14.13
CA TYR A 353 -19.47 9.37 -13.32
C TYR A 353 -17.98 9.54 -13.16
N THR A 354 -17.54 10.79 -13.05
CA THR A 354 -16.18 11.15 -12.64
C THR A 354 -16.25 11.71 -11.24
N VAL A 355 -15.42 11.17 -10.35
CA VAL A 355 -15.25 11.60 -8.95
C VAL A 355 -13.91 12.26 -8.82
N GLU A 356 -13.90 13.51 -8.38
CA GLU A 356 -12.70 14.27 -8.05
C GLU A 356 -12.62 14.43 -6.53
N MET A 357 -11.46 14.14 -5.95
CA MET A 357 -11.21 14.26 -4.51
C MET A 357 -9.94 15.06 -4.27
N TRP A 358 -9.98 15.95 -3.27
CA TRP A 358 -8.81 16.72 -2.84
C TRP A 358 -8.90 17.10 -1.37
N ALA A 359 -7.74 17.40 -0.78
CA ALA A 359 -7.69 17.99 0.56
C ALA A 359 -7.66 19.52 0.46
N GLU A 360 -8.46 20.20 1.26
CA GLU A 360 -8.37 21.64 1.48
C GLU A 360 -8.00 21.91 2.93
N ALA A 361 -7.22 22.95 3.17
CA ALA A 361 -6.92 23.38 4.51
C ALA A 361 -7.01 24.89 4.68
N ASP A 362 -7.38 25.30 5.87
CA ASP A 362 -7.27 26.68 6.33
C ASP A 362 -6.28 26.79 7.49
N SER A 363 -5.84 28.02 7.76
CA SER A 363 -4.96 28.27 8.89
C SER A 363 -5.76 28.23 10.19
N ALA A 364 -5.75 27.06 10.85
CA ALA A 364 -6.33 26.83 12.17
C ALA A 364 -7.81 27.27 12.32
N GLY A 365 -8.61 27.12 11.25
CA GLY A 365 -10.05 27.39 11.29
C GLY A 365 -10.42 28.85 11.04
N ALA A 366 -9.54 29.63 10.42
CA ALA A 366 -9.84 31.02 10.06
C ALA A 366 -10.85 31.17 8.89
N GLY A 367 -11.23 30.05 8.24
CA GLY A 367 -12.18 30.02 7.13
C GLY A 367 -11.63 30.55 5.80
N ILE A 368 -10.32 30.74 5.72
CA ILE A 368 -9.62 31.13 4.49
C ILE A 368 -8.80 29.94 4.02
N ILE A 369 -9.12 29.40 2.84
CA ILE A 369 -8.36 28.30 2.25
C ILE A 369 -6.93 28.78 2.00
N THR A 370 -5.98 28.12 2.65
CA THR A 370 -4.55 28.46 2.58
C THR A 370 -3.82 27.56 1.58
N THR A 371 -4.32 26.34 1.37
CA THR A 371 -3.73 25.39 0.45
C THR A 371 -4.74 24.31 0.04
N MET A 372 -4.47 23.70 -1.11
CA MET A 372 -5.17 22.53 -1.63
C MET A 372 -4.15 21.49 -2.06
N SER A 373 -4.50 20.21 -1.96
CA SER A 373 -3.72 19.12 -2.55
C SER A 373 -3.94 19.05 -4.06
N ASP A 374 -3.18 18.20 -4.72
CA ASP A 374 -3.53 17.69 -6.05
C ASP A 374 -4.91 17.02 -6.02
N ILE A 375 -5.57 17.01 -7.18
CA ILE A 375 -6.89 16.37 -7.34
C ILE A 375 -6.67 14.93 -7.79
N VAL A 376 -7.24 13.99 -7.03
CA VAL A 376 -7.34 12.59 -7.45
C VAL A 376 -8.65 12.42 -8.21
N THR A 377 -8.57 11.91 -9.43
CA THR A 377 -9.72 11.66 -10.30
C THR A 377 -9.95 10.17 -10.45
N LYS A 378 -11.18 9.73 -10.21
CA LYS A 378 -11.62 8.35 -10.42
C LYS A 378 -12.85 8.30 -11.31
N ASN A 379 -12.91 7.29 -12.18
CA ASN A 379 -14.09 7.03 -13.00
C ASN A 379 -14.84 5.84 -12.41
N ILE A 380 -16.13 6.02 -12.19
CA ILE A 380 -17.00 4.97 -11.65
C ILE A 380 -18.20 4.77 -12.57
N GLU A 381 -18.72 3.56 -12.59
CA GLU A 381 -19.95 3.21 -13.29
C GLU A 381 -20.99 2.68 -12.29
N VAL A 382 -22.20 3.19 -12.38
CA VAL A 382 -23.37 2.57 -11.76
C VAL A 382 -24.09 1.76 -12.82
N SER A 383 -24.13 0.46 -12.64
CA SER A 383 -24.70 -0.49 -13.58
C SER A 383 -26.04 -1.04 -13.10
N PRO A 384 -26.88 -1.64 -13.96
CA PRO A 384 -28.05 -2.37 -13.53
C PRO A 384 -27.73 -3.65 -12.72
N TYR A 385 -26.58 -4.31 -13.00
CA TYR A 385 -26.29 -5.66 -12.49
C TYR A 385 -24.79 -6.03 -12.42
N LEU A 386 -23.90 -5.23 -12.99
CA LEU A 386 -22.45 -5.53 -12.97
C LEU A 386 -21.81 -4.96 -11.70
N TYR A 387 -21.00 -5.77 -11.04
CA TYR A 387 -20.21 -5.38 -9.87
C TYR A 387 -18.72 -5.62 -10.15
N GLY A 388 -17.88 -4.61 -10.04
CA GLY A 388 -16.46 -4.68 -10.42
C GLY A 388 -15.57 -3.74 -9.62
N LYS A 389 -14.29 -4.10 -9.57
CA LYS A 389 -13.23 -3.31 -8.96
C LYS A 389 -12.10 -2.98 -9.93
N ASP A 390 -12.20 -3.49 -11.16
CA ASP A 390 -11.24 -3.21 -12.21
C ASP A 390 -11.47 -1.81 -12.83
N GLU A 391 -10.43 -1.25 -13.41
CA GLU A 391 -10.49 0.04 -14.11
C GLU A 391 -10.76 -0.10 -15.61
N GLY A 392 -11.18 -1.29 -16.06
CA GLY A 392 -11.62 -1.56 -17.43
C GLY A 392 -10.49 -1.82 -18.44
N ALA A 393 -9.23 -1.59 -18.09
CA ALA A 393 -8.08 -1.83 -18.96
C ALA A 393 -7.02 -2.67 -18.25
N ALA A 394 -6.66 -3.81 -18.83
CA ALA A 394 -5.53 -4.60 -18.32
C ALA A 394 -4.21 -3.87 -18.59
N THR A 395 -3.39 -3.73 -17.55
CA THR A 395 -2.03 -3.14 -17.62
C THR A 395 -0.94 -4.19 -17.44
N GLY A 396 -1.31 -5.42 -17.11
CA GLY A 396 -0.45 -6.59 -16.96
C GLY A 396 -1.25 -7.87 -17.04
N ALA A 397 -0.58 -9.01 -16.88
CA ALA A 397 -1.23 -10.31 -16.86
C ALA A 397 -0.67 -11.21 -15.76
N ARG A 398 -1.51 -12.15 -15.29
CA ARG A 398 -1.12 -13.18 -14.34
C ARG A 398 -1.46 -14.57 -14.87
N THR A 399 -0.48 -15.46 -14.91
CA THR A 399 -0.69 -16.88 -15.22
C THR A 399 -1.43 -17.55 -14.07
N ILE A 400 -2.53 -18.23 -14.40
CA ILE A 400 -3.34 -19.01 -13.46
C ILE A 400 -3.32 -20.52 -13.76
N GLY A 401 -2.99 -20.92 -14.98
CA GLY A 401 -2.81 -22.32 -15.38
C GLY A 401 -1.68 -22.46 -16.36
N GLY A 402 -0.97 -23.59 -16.33
CA GLY A 402 0.17 -23.84 -17.22
C GLY A 402 1.05 -24.98 -16.72
N PRO A 403 2.28 -25.14 -17.28
CA PRO A 403 3.15 -26.26 -16.95
C PRO A 403 3.47 -26.39 -15.46
N ASP A 404 3.68 -25.26 -14.79
CA ASP A 404 4.09 -25.18 -13.39
C ASP A 404 3.05 -24.46 -12.52
N ASP A 405 1.92 -24.02 -13.11
CA ASP A 405 0.93 -23.18 -12.46
C ASP A 405 -0.44 -23.87 -12.36
N GLN A 406 -0.99 -23.86 -11.15
CA GLN A 406 -2.39 -24.14 -10.86
C GLN A 406 -2.81 -23.17 -9.75
N ASN A 407 -3.30 -22.03 -10.14
CA ASN A 407 -3.60 -20.94 -9.23
C ASN A 407 -5.06 -20.50 -9.34
N GLU A 408 -5.56 -19.93 -8.26
CA GLU A 408 -6.81 -19.18 -8.22
C GLU A 408 -6.51 -17.73 -7.85
N ILE A 409 -7.12 -16.80 -8.55
CA ILE A 409 -7.09 -15.38 -8.22
C ILE A 409 -8.48 -15.00 -7.77
N THR A 410 -8.59 -14.47 -6.56
CA THR A 410 -9.86 -14.06 -5.97
C THR A 410 -9.90 -12.56 -5.71
N THR A 411 -11.10 -12.00 -5.74
CA THR A 411 -11.38 -10.63 -5.34
C THR A 411 -12.56 -10.62 -4.39
N ARG A 412 -12.42 -9.87 -3.30
CA ARG A 412 -13.41 -9.76 -2.23
C ARG A 412 -14.47 -8.72 -2.54
N PHE A 413 -15.74 -9.07 -2.32
CA PHE A 413 -16.87 -8.14 -2.43
C PHE A 413 -17.78 -8.26 -1.21
N GLU A 414 -18.27 -7.14 -0.72
CA GLU A 414 -19.39 -7.10 0.22
C GLU A 414 -20.70 -6.99 -0.53
N ILE A 415 -21.69 -7.76 -0.10
CA ILE A 415 -23.03 -7.75 -0.67
C ILE A 415 -23.97 -7.04 0.29
N TYR A 416 -24.46 -5.88 -0.11
CA TYR A 416 -25.34 -5.03 0.72
C TYR A 416 -26.82 -5.27 0.46
N ALA A 417 -27.17 -5.68 -0.75
CA ALA A 417 -28.51 -6.12 -1.12
C ALA A 417 -28.43 -7.54 -1.68
N THR A 418 -29.35 -8.42 -1.27
CA THR A 418 -29.42 -9.78 -1.80
C THR A 418 -29.54 -9.74 -3.33
N ALA A 419 -28.71 -10.54 -4.00
CA ALA A 419 -28.61 -10.62 -5.46
C ALA A 419 -28.31 -12.04 -5.90
N ASP A 420 -28.52 -12.34 -7.18
CA ASP A 420 -28.16 -13.61 -7.78
C ASP A 420 -26.91 -13.46 -8.65
N LEU A 421 -25.88 -14.22 -8.35
CA LEU A 421 -24.67 -14.35 -9.16
C LEU A 421 -24.93 -15.33 -10.30
N THR A 422 -24.69 -14.91 -11.55
CA THR A 422 -24.88 -15.75 -12.73
C THR A 422 -23.58 -16.10 -13.43
N ALA A 423 -22.61 -15.21 -13.41
CA ALA A 423 -21.31 -15.38 -14.07
C ALA A 423 -20.23 -14.49 -13.42
N LEU A 424 -18.99 -14.83 -13.61
CA LEU A 424 -17.86 -13.92 -13.40
C LEU A 424 -17.38 -13.40 -14.75
N ARG A 425 -17.20 -12.06 -14.84
CA ARG A 425 -16.62 -11.41 -16.00
C ARG A 425 -15.12 -11.21 -15.77
N VAL A 426 -14.31 -11.75 -16.68
CA VAL A 426 -12.84 -11.72 -16.56
C VAL A 426 -12.21 -11.32 -17.89
N PHE A 427 -11.07 -10.66 -17.84
CA PHE A 427 -10.30 -10.31 -19.03
C PHE A 427 -9.29 -11.43 -19.32
N ILE A 428 -9.40 -12.06 -20.49
CA ILE A 428 -8.46 -13.08 -20.93
C ILE A 428 -7.30 -12.41 -21.65
N ASP A 429 -6.10 -12.57 -21.12
CA ASP A 429 -4.90 -12.03 -21.75
C ASP A 429 -4.65 -12.64 -23.13
N ASP A 430 -4.11 -11.87 -24.07
CA ASP A 430 -3.88 -12.27 -25.45
C ASP A 430 -2.78 -13.34 -25.63
N GLU A 431 -1.94 -13.53 -24.60
CA GLU A 431 -0.96 -14.61 -24.54
C GLU A 431 -1.55 -15.96 -24.08
N SER A 432 -2.80 -15.99 -23.62
CA SER A 432 -3.46 -17.25 -23.26
C SER A 432 -3.53 -18.23 -24.42
N VAL A 433 -3.35 -19.52 -24.16
CA VAL A 433 -3.39 -20.57 -25.18
C VAL A 433 -4.83 -20.96 -25.48
N VAL A 434 -5.21 -20.98 -26.78
CA VAL A 434 -6.52 -21.45 -27.22
C VAL A 434 -6.73 -22.91 -26.82
N GLY A 435 -7.85 -23.20 -26.15
CA GLY A 435 -8.16 -24.52 -25.60
C GLY A 435 -7.71 -24.72 -24.14
N ALA A 436 -6.99 -23.77 -23.55
CA ALA A 436 -6.76 -23.77 -22.11
C ALA A 436 -8.11 -23.58 -21.37
N SER A 437 -8.28 -24.27 -20.25
CA SER A 437 -9.51 -24.21 -19.46
C SER A 437 -9.32 -23.36 -18.22
N ILE A 438 -10.34 -22.56 -17.93
CA ILE A 438 -10.51 -21.80 -16.69
C ILE A 438 -11.86 -22.12 -16.06
N TYR A 439 -12.05 -21.80 -14.80
CA TYR A 439 -13.32 -21.92 -14.10
C TYR A 439 -13.55 -20.73 -13.16
N ALA A 440 -14.81 -20.34 -12.99
CA ALA A 440 -15.21 -19.41 -11.96
C ALA A 440 -15.42 -20.14 -10.63
N ILE A 441 -15.05 -19.53 -9.54
CA ILE A 441 -15.17 -20.12 -8.18
C ILE A 441 -15.71 -19.08 -7.22
N LEU A 442 -16.49 -19.53 -6.26
CA LEU A 442 -17.09 -18.70 -5.22
C LEU A 442 -16.77 -19.24 -3.85
N TYR A 443 -16.25 -18.37 -3.00
CA TYR A 443 -16.07 -18.61 -1.56
C TYR A 443 -16.86 -17.60 -0.75
N GLU A 444 -17.29 -18.01 0.44
CA GLU A 444 -17.72 -17.11 1.50
C GLU A 444 -16.54 -16.81 2.42
N SER A 445 -16.36 -15.56 2.78
CA SER A 445 -15.36 -15.15 3.77
C SER A 445 -15.87 -15.47 5.16
N ASP A 446 -15.24 -16.42 5.86
CA ASP A 446 -15.58 -16.81 7.23
C ASP A 446 -14.31 -16.85 8.11
N THR A 447 -14.20 -15.89 9.01
CA THR A 447 -13.06 -15.78 9.93
C THR A 447 -12.91 -16.98 10.88
N THR A 448 -13.91 -17.87 10.95
CA THR A 448 -13.85 -19.11 11.74
C THR A 448 -13.31 -20.30 10.94
N ALA A 449 -13.22 -20.20 9.61
CA ALA A 449 -12.65 -21.22 8.74
C ALA A 449 -11.11 -21.24 8.79
N ALA A 450 -10.50 -22.38 8.53
CA ALA A 450 -9.04 -22.56 8.63
C ALA A 450 -8.22 -21.62 7.72
N ASN A 451 -8.80 -21.18 6.59
CA ASN A 451 -8.18 -20.24 5.65
C ASN A 451 -9.03 -18.97 5.49
N ASN A 452 -9.92 -18.70 6.41
CA ASN A 452 -10.92 -17.63 6.34
C ASN A 452 -11.85 -17.71 5.11
N LEU A 453 -11.90 -18.84 4.42
CA LEU A 453 -12.69 -19.07 3.22
C LEU A 453 -13.48 -20.39 3.31
N VAL A 454 -14.75 -20.33 2.93
CA VAL A 454 -15.63 -21.49 2.79
C VAL A 454 -16.01 -21.61 1.32
N TYR A 455 -15.66 -22.73 0.70
CA TYR A 455 -16.07 -23.03 -0.67
C TYR A 455 -17.60 -23.11 -0.77
N LEU A 456 -18.17 -22.45 -1.76
CA LEU A 456 -19.61 -22.47 -2.02
C LEU A 456 -19.95 -23.16 -3.35
N ASP A 457 -19.34 -22.73 -4.46
CA ASP A 457 -19.67 -23.27 -5.78
C ASP A 457 -18.54 -22.99 -6.79
N GLN A 458 -18.56 -23.74 -7.90
CA GLN A 458 -17.65 -23.61 -9.03
C GLN A 458 -18.42 -23.81 -10.34
N SER A 459 -18.07 -23.06 -11.38
CA SER A 459 -18.61 -23.23 -12.72
C SER A 459 -18.13 -24.52 -13.38
N ASP A 460 -18.77 -24.90 -14.49
CA ASP A 460 -18.15 -25.80 -15.48
C ASP A 460 -16.88 -25.17 -16.06
N ASP A 461 -16.01 -26.01 -16.63
CA ASP A 461 -14.82 -25.57 -17.33
C ASP A 461 -15.16 -24.71 -18.54
N TYR A 462 -14.54 -23.54 -18.62
CA TYR A 462 -14.62 -22.65 -19.76
C TYR A 462 -13.36 -22.79 -20.63
N ALA A 463 -13.49 -23.29 -21.84
CA ALA A 463 -12.38 -23.41 -22.79
C ALA A 463 -12.15 -22.10 -23.54
N ILE A 464 -10.97 -21.51 -23.38
CA ILE A 464 -10.57 -20.25 -24.02
C ILE A 464 -10.57 -20.43 -25.55
N THR A 465 -11.30 -19.57 -26.25
CA THR A 465 -11.32 -19.52 -27.72
C THR A 465 -10.38 -18.44 -28.25
N ALA A 466 -10.16 -18.44 -29.56
CA ALA A 466 -9.33 -17.41 -30.21
C ALA A 466 -9.95 -15.99 -30.10
N GLN A 467 -11.28 -15.90 -29.97
CA GLN A 467 -11.98 -14.62 -29.84
C GLN A 467 -11.94 -14.07 -28.41
N ASP A 468 -11.68 -14.90 -27.42
CA ASP A 468 -11.65 -14.48 -26.00
C ASP A 468 -10.37 -13.74 -25.65
N ARG A 469 -9.30 -14.03 -26.40
CA ARG A 469 -7.97 -13.45 -26.16
C ARG A 469 -7.98 -11.94 -26.39
N GLY A 470 -7.48 -11.19 -25.41
CA GLY A 470 -7.52 -9.73 -25.40
C GLY A 470 -8.92 -9.15 -25.13
N ASN A 471 -9.85 -9.95 -24.64
CA ASN A 471 -11.26 -9.52 -24.43
C ASN A 471 -11.81 -9.98 -23.08
N TRP A 472 -12.87 -9.29 -22.68
CA TRP A 472 -13.69 -9.68 -21.53
C TRP A 472 -14.60 -10.85 -21.92
N VAL A 473 -14.65 -11.86 -21.05
CA VAL A 473 -15.55 -13.02 -21.20
C VAL A 473 -16.35 -13.23 -19.91
N ASP A 474 -17.58 -13.74 -20.07
CA ASP A 474 -18.40 -14.17 -18.96
C ASP A 474 -18.25 -15.67 -18.77
N VAL A 475 -17.78 -16.10 -17.60
CA VAL A 475 -17.68 -17.50 -17.19
C VAL A 475 -18.91 -17.82 -16.33
N PRO A 476 -19.92 -18.52 -16.87
CA PRO A 476 -21.20 -18.70 -16.22
C PRO A 476 -21.17 -19.83 -15.19
N PHE A 477 -21.85 -19.67 -14.07
CA PHE A 477 -22.21 -20.77 -13.18
C PHE A 477 -23.34 -21.62 -13.78
N PHE A 478 -23.41 -22.89 -13.37
CA PHE A 478 -24.43 -23.80 -13.88
C PHE A 478 -25.86 -23.32 -13.58
N SER A 479 -26.07 -22.69 -12.46
CA SER A 479 -27.32 -22.05 -12.06
C SER A 479 -27.06 -20.79 -11.27
N PRO A 480 -27.98 -19.83 -11.22
CA PRO A 480 -27.82 -18.65 -10.38
C PRO A 480 -27.60 -19.03 -8.91
N ILE A 481 -26.64 -18.35 -8.27
CA ILE A 481 -26.26 -18.55 -6.86
C ILE A 481 -26.75 -17.32 -6.08
N SER A 482 -27.60 -17.53 -5.08
CA SER A 482 -28.08 -16.43 -4.25
C SER A 482 -26.99 -15.95 -3.30
N LEU A 483 -26.62 -14.67 -3.43
CA LEU A 483 -25.74 -13.94 -2.53
C LEU A 483 -26.58 -13.18 -1.51
N PHE A 484 -26.28 -13.31 -0.25
CA PHE A 484 -27.08 -12.71 0.81
C PHE A 484 -26.50 -11.38 1.28
N ALA A 485 -27.38 -10.42 1.54
CA ALA A 485 -27.01 -9.13 2.12
C ALA A 485 -26.29 -9.29 3.46
N GLY A 486 -25.24 -8.52 3.69
CA GLY A 486 -24.42 -8.54 4.89
C GLY A 486 -23.31 -9.59 4.89
N TYR A 487 -23.14 -10.35 3.79
CA TYR A 487 -22.07 -11.30 3.63
C TYR A 487 -20.95 -10.76 2.77
N VAL A 488 -19.75 -11.27 3.01
CA VAL A 488 -18.55 -11.02 2.22
C VAL A 488 -18.20 -12.28 1.44
N TYR A 489 -18.01 -12.13 0.14
CA TYR A 489 -17.67 -13.23 -0.75
C TYR A 489 -16.34 -12.96 -1.44
N GLU A 490 -15.63 -14.04 -1.76
CA GLU A 490 -14.47 -14.03 -2.64
C GLU A 490 -14.88 -14.66 -3.96
N PHE A 491 -14.82 -13.86 -5.03
CA PHE A 491 -15.09 -14.28 -6.39
C PHE A 491 -13.77 -14.54 -7.09
N GLY A 492 -13.58 -15.74 -7.59
CA GLY A 492 -12.30 -16.16 -8.13
C GLY A 492 -12.37 -16.79 -9.51
N VAL A 493 -11.24 -16.79 -10.19
CA VAL A 493 -11.02 -17.55 -11.41
C VAL A 493 -9.78 -18.39 -11.24
N GLY A 494 -9.92 -19.68 -11.50
CA GLY A 494 -8.83 -20.65 -11.44
C GLY A 494 -8.49 -21.22 -12.81
N GLY A 495 -7.24 -21.73 -12.90
CA GLY A 495 -6.75 -22.49 -14.06
C GLY A 495 -6.18 -23.83 -13.63
N TYR A 496 -5.90 -24.67 -14.60
CA TYR A 496 -5.37 -26.01 -14.38
C TYR A 496 -3.91 -26.13 -14.76
N GLN A 497 -3.17 -26.93 -14.03
CA GLN A 497 -1.83 -27.33 -14.46
C GLN A 497 -1.93 -28.16 -15.76
N HIS A 498 -1.25 -27.69 -16.79
CA HIS A 498 -1.22 -28.39 -18.07
C HIS A 498 0.10 -28.13 -18.82
N PRO A 499 0.76 -29.14 -19.38
CA PRO A 499 2.11 -29.02 -19.94
C PRO A 499 2.25 -28.04 -21.12
N THR A 500 1.15 -27.68 -21.80
CA THR A 500 1.17 -26.84 -23.01
C THR A 500 0.02 -25.86 -23.11
N GLN A 501 -0.93 -25.86 -22.17
CA GLN A 501 -2.10 -24.96 -22.18
C GLN A 501 -1.96 -23.96 -21.05
N GLU A 502 -1.42 -22.79 -21.36
CA GLU A 502 -1.28 -21.69 -20.42
C GLU A 502 -2.49 -20.77 -20.48
N SER A 503 -3.05 -20.46 -19.33
CA SER A 503 -4.12 -19.49 -19.17
C SER A 503 -3.66 -18.30 -18.35
N LYS A 504 -3.90 -17.09 -18.87
CA LYS A 504 -3.53 -15.82 -18.22
C LYS A 504 -4.74 -14.91 -18.12
N LEU A 505 -4.86 -14.25 -16.99
CA LEU A 505 -5.85 -13.18 -16.78
C LEU A 505 -5.17 -11.82 -16.87
N GLY A 506 -5.85 -10.84 -17.47
CA GLY A 506 -5.44 -9.46 -17.39
C GLY A 506 -5.59 -8.93 -15.95
N MET A 507 -4.64 -8.11 -15.55
CA MET A 507 -4.60 -7.46 -14.24
C MET A 507 -4.55 -5.95 -14.43
N THR A 508 -5.24 -5.20 -13.60
CA THR A 508 -5.04 -3.76 -13.48
C THR A 508 -3.91 -3.52 -12.46
N ALA A 509 -2.98 -2.62 -12.80
CA ALA A 509 -1.95 -2.18 -11.88
C ALA A 509 -2.49 -1.00 -11.08
N ASN A 510 -2.83 -1.23 -9.83
CA ASN A 510 -3.07 -0.18 -8.84
C ASN A 510 -2.36 -0.54 -7.56
#